data_d2151897d68731cd3f14bb031b4d4f8c
#
_entry.id   d2151897d68731cd3f14bb031b4d4f8c
#
_cell.length_a   1.000
_cell.length_b   1.000
_cell.length_c   1.000
_cell.angle_alpha   90.00
_cell.angle_beta   90.00
_cell.angle_gamma   90.00
#
_symmetry.space_group_name_H-M   'P 1'
#
loop_
_entity.id
_entity.type
_entity.pdbx_description
1 polymer ?
#
loop_
_entity_poly.entity_id
_entity_poly.type
_entity_poly.pdbx_seq_one_letter_code
_entity_poly.pdbx_strand_id
1 'polypeptide(L)'
;MIAMLDIIATFAFALVGARIAADRRMDYGGILLIATVASLTGGSLRNLFLGERPIWLQQPWYFLSILLAVAITIALRITRPVGKVVLAMDTLGLAVAVVSGVQYSLDHYAPSYAAVILGVLTAVAGGLLRDVLCQVEPVLLHRETIGTACTVGALVYVLIEPTSLPNGAVALISGAVIILVRSVSIKQGWNLPKVK
;
A
#
# COMPACT_ATOMS: atom_id res chain seq x y z
N MET A 1 -0.33 -15.70 8.13
CA MET A 1 -0.59 -14.30 8.47
C MET A 1 -0.19 -13.37 7.34
N ILE A 2 1.04 -13.40 6.84
CA ILE A 2 1.54 -12.51 5.76
C ILE A 2 0.68 -12.56 4.51
N ALA A 3 0.36 -13.76 3.99
CA ALA A 3 -0.46 -13.89 2.79
C ALA A 3 -1.85 -13.22 2.92
N MET A 4 -2.47 -13.28 4.10
CA MET A 4 -3.72 -12.57 4.37
C MET A 4 -3.52 -11.05 4.33
N LEU A 5 -2.46 -10.54 4.96
CA LEU A 5 -2.16 -9.12 4.94
C LEU A 5 -1.89 -8.64 3.51
N ASP A 6 -1.10 -9.38 2.73
CA ASP A 6 -0.84 -9.06 1.33
C ASP A 6 -2.11 -9.06 0.48
N ILE A 7 -3.05 -9.99 0.67
CA ILE A 7 -4.33 -10.02 -0.04
C ILE A 7 -5.20 -8.81 0.35
N ILE A 8 -5.23 -8.44 1.64
CA ILE A 8 -5.98 -7.26 2.11
C ILE A 8 -5.38 -5.98 1.51
N ALA A 9 -4.05 -5.85 1.51
CA ALA A 9 -3.37 -4.71 0.88
C ALA A 9 -3.66 -4.67 -0.63
N THR A 10 -3.59 -5.81 -1.31
CA THR A 10 -3.91 -5.94 -2.74
C THR A 10 -5.34 -5.49 -3.02
N PHE A 11 -6.31 -5.93 -2.24
CA PHE A 11 -7.70 -5.49 -2.38
C PHE A 11 -7.86 -3.98 -2.20
N ALA A 12 -7.27 -3.42 -1.14
CA ALA A 12 -7.35 -1.99 -0.85
C ALA A 12 -6.74 -1.15 -1.98
N PHE A 13 -5.54 -1.50 -2.43
CA PHE A 13 -4.88 -0.77 -3.53
C PHE A 13 -5.58 -0.97 -4.87
N ALA A 14 -6.12 -2.16 -5.15
CA ALA A 14 -6.91 -2.41 -6.34
C ALA A 14 -8.19 -1.56 -6.36
N LEU A 15 -8.88 -1.44 -5.22
CA LEU A 15 -10.07 -0.62 -5.07
C LEU A 15 -9.76 0.88 -5.31
N VAL A 16 -8.67 1.37 -4.70
CA VAL A 16 -8.21 2.75 -4.90
C VAL A 16 -7.80 2.99 -6.35
N GLY A 17 -7.05 2.05 -6.95
CA GLY A 17 -6.62 2.11 -8.34
C GLY A 17 -7.78 2.14 -9.31
N ALA A 18 -8.72 1.20 -9.15
CA ALA A 18 -9.95 1.14 -9.96
C ALA A 18 -10.77 2.44 -9.85
N ARG A 19 -10.86 2.98 -8.64
CA ARG A 19 -11.61 4.21 -8.39
C ARG A 19 -10.98 5.42 -9.08
N ILE A 20 -9.67 5.61 -8.97
CA ILE A 20 -8.95 6.72 -9.62
C ILE A 20 -9.04 6.59 -11.15
N ALA A 21 -8.86 5.38 -11.69
CA ALA A 21 -9.00 5.12 -13.13
C ALA A 21 -10.43 5.45 -13.63
N ALA A 22 -11.46 5.08 -12.87
CA ALA A 22 -12.85 5.39 -13.19
C ALA A 22 -13.11 6.92 -13.18
N ASP A 23 -12.52 7.67 -12.23
CA ASP A 23 -12.62 9.12 -12.19
C ASP A 23 -11.91 9.78 -13.40
N ARG A 24 -10.90 9.12 -13.96
CA ARG A 24 -10.25 9.52 -15.21
C ARG A 24 -10.98 9.08 -16.47
N ARG A 25 -12.20 8.51 -16.33
CA ARG A 25 -13.04 8.04 -17.43
C ARG A 25 -12.38 7.00 -18.32
N MET A 26 -11.51 6.17 -17.72
CA MET A 26 -10.93 5.03 -18.43
C MET A 26 -12.01 3.97 -18.67
N ASP A 27 -11.84 3.19 -19.73
CA ASP A 27 -12.69 2.04 -20.01
C ASP A 27 -12.47 0.90 -19.01
N TYR A 28 -13.25 -0.16 -19.10
CA TYR A 28 -13.16 -1.30 -18.17
C TYR A 28 -11.78 -1.97 -18.20
N GLY A 29 -11.14 -2.02 -19.37
CA GLY A 29 -9.79 -2.57 -19.54
C GLY A 29 -8.76 -1.70 -18.82
N GLY A 30 -8.84 -0.38 -18.98
CA GLY A 30 -8.00 0.60 -18.30
C GLY A 30 -8.17 0.55 -16.77
N ILE A 31 -9.42 0.45 -16.29
CA ILE A 31 -9.71 0.31 -14.85
C ILE A 31 -9.07 -0.96 -14.29
N LEU A 32 -9.23 -2.10 -14.98
CA LEU A 32 -8.64 -3.37 -14.56
C LEU A 32 -7.11 -3.30 -14.57
N LEU A 33 -6.52 -2.73 -15.61
CA LEU A 33 -5.07 -2.58 -15.73
C LEU A 33 -4.50 -1.73 -14.58
N ILE A 34 -5.09 -0.57 -14.32
CA ILE A 34 -4.63 0.32 -13.24
C ILE A 34 -4.79 -0.32 -11.86
N ALA A 35 -5.92 -0.99 -11.62
CA ALA A 35 -6.14 -1.74 -10.37
C ALA A 35 -5.07 -2.82 -10.16
N THR A 36 -4.74 -3.58 -11.22
CA THR A 36 -3.72 -4.63 -11.19
C THR A 36 -2.33 -4.05 -10.91
N VAL A 37 -1.94 -3.02 -11.66
CA VAL A 37 -0.63 -2.36 -11.47
C VAL A 37 -0.52 -1.77 -10.08
N ALA A 38 -1.53 -1.01 -9.63
CA ALA A 38 -1.51 -0.36 -8.31
C ALA A 38 -1.36 -1.37 -7.16
N SER A 39 -1.93 -2.55 -7.30
CA SER A 39 -1.99 -3.54 -6.21
C SER A 39 -0.83 -4.54 -6.21
N LEU A 40 -0.30 -4.91 -7.38
CA LEU A 40 0.73 -5.95 -7.46
C LEU A 40 2.16 -5.42 -7.51
N THR A 41 2.38 -4.16 -7.92
CA THR A 41 3.73 -3.62 -8.14
C THR A 41 4.60 -3.66 -6.89
N GLY A 42 4.08 -3.22 -5.75
CA GLY A 42 4.87 -3.13 -4.51
C GLY A 42 5.38 -4.49 -4.04
N GLY A 43 4.50 -5.47 -3.96
CA GLY A 43 4.87 -6.84 -3.58
C GLY A 43 5.80 -7.50 -4.61
N SER A 44 5.60 -7.22 -5.90
CA SER A 44 6.47 -7.72 -6.97
C SER A 44 7.89 -7.17 -6.86
N LEU A 45 8.04 -5.87 -6.61
CA LEU A 45 9.36 -5.24 -6.42
C LEU A 45 10.06 -5.79 -5.17
N ARG A 46 9.34 -5.90 -4.04
CA ARG A 46 9.88 -6.52 -2.82
C ARG A 46 10.46 -7.91 -3.11
N ASN A 47 9.65 -8.76 -3.73
CA ASN A 47 10.06 -10.13 -4.01
C ASN A 47 11.24 -10.17 -4.98
N LEU A 48 11.25 -9.32 -6.00
CA LEU A 48 12.37 -9.22 -6.95
C LEU A 48 13.68 -8.88 -6.24
N PHE A 49 13.68 -7.91 -5.32
CA PHE A 49 14.88 -7.53 -4.56
C PHE A 49 15.34 -8.63 -3.59
N LEU A 50 14.42 -9.49 -3.15
CA LEU A 50 14.75 -10.65 -2.31
C LEU A 50 15.15 -11.90 -3.11
N GLY A 51 15.15 -11.81 -4.46
CA GLY A 51 15.44 -12.95 -5.34
C GLY A 51 14.30 -13.97 -5.40
N GLU A 52 13.11 -13.59 -4.94
CA GLU A 52 11.93 -14.44 -4.86
C GLU A 52 10.95 -14.20 -6.01
N ARG A 53 10.17 -15.24 -6.33
CA ARG A 53 9.09 -15.08 -7.32
C ARG A 53 7.93 -14.31 -6.70
N PRO A 54 7.29 -13.37 -7.45
CA PRO A 54 6.08 -12.70 -6.98
C PRO A 54 5.01 -13.70 -6.54
N ILE A 55 4.45 -13.51 -5.34
CA ILE A 55 3.52 -14.47 -4.71
C ILE A 55 2.26 -14.65 -5.57
N TRP A 56 1.80 -13.61 -6.24
CA TRP A 56 0.62 -13.66 -7.10
C TRP A 56 0.75 -14.59 -8.31
N LEU A 57 1.98 -14.94 -8.73
CA LEU A 57 2.21 -15.98 -9.76
C LEU A 57 1.87 -17.38 -9.26
N GLN A 58 1.87 -17.58 -7.95
CA GLN A 58 1.64 -18.89 -7.33
C GLN A 58 0.23 -19.02 -6.74
N GLN A 59 -0.46 -17.90 -6.50
CA GLN A 59 -1.72 -17.86 -5.78
C GLN A 59 -2.80 -17.07 -6.54
N PRO A 60 -3.82 -17.71 -7.10
CA PRO A 60 -4.86 -17.06 -7.90
C PRO A 60 -5.74 -16.09 -7.07
N TRP A 61 -5.75 -16.19 -5.74
CA TRP A 61 -6.55 -15.35 -4.86
C TRP A 61 -6.24 -13.86 -4.98
N TYR A 62 -5.02 -13.51 -5.40
CA TYR A 62 -4.66 -12.11 -5.69
C TYR A 62 -5.48 -11.54 -6.84
N PHE A 63 -5.62 -12.30 -7.94
CA PHE A 63 -6.44 -11.88 -9.08
C PHE A 63 -7.92 -11.82 -8.73
N LEU A 64 -8.41 -12.78 -7.92
CA LEU A 64 -9.79 -12.75 -7.45
C LEU A 64 -10.06 -11.50 -6.61
N SER A 65 -9.13 -11.13 -5.74
CA SER A 65 -9.19 -9.91 -4.93
C SER A 65 -9.26 -8.65 -5.80
N ILE A 66 -8.44 -8.58 -6.86
CA ILE A 66 -8.45 -7.46 -7.81
C ILE A 66 -9.77 -7.39 -8.58
N LEU A 67 -10.24 -8.53 -9.13
CA LEU A 67 -11.51 -8.59 -9.85
C LEU A 67 -12.68 -8.17 -8.98
N LEU A 68 -12.69 -8.60 -7.71
CA LEU A 68 -13.72 -8.20 -6.75
C LEU A 68 -13.69 -6.68 -6.50
N ALA A 69 -12.50 -6.09 -6.31
CA ALA A 69 -12.35 -4.65 -6.12
C ALA A 69 -12.83 -3.85 -7.33
N VAL A 70 -12.49 -4.30 -8.55
CA VAL A 70 -12.95 -3.69 -9.80
C VAL A 70 -14.46 -3.84 -9.95
N ALA A 71 -15.01 -5.03 -9.70
CA ALA A 71 -16.45 -5.28 -9.78
C ALA A 71 -17.24 -4.39 -8.81
N ILE A 72 -16.77 -4.25 -7.56
CA ILE A 72 -17.36 -3.33 -6.58
C ILE A 72 -17.33 -1.89 -7.08
N THR A 73 -16.21 -1.44 -7.63
CA THR A 73 -16.06 -0.07 -8.14
C THR A 73 -17.05 0.22 -9.27
N ILE A 74 -17.21 -0.73 -10.20
CA ILE A 74 -18.13 -0.61 -11.33
C ILE A 74 -19.59 -0.70 -10.88
N ALA A 75 -19.93 -1.68 -10.03
CA ALA A 75 -21.30 -1.95 -9.59
C ALA A 75 -21.86 -0.78 -8.76
N LEU A 76 -21.05 -0.21 -7.88
CA LEU A 76 -21.48 0.89 -7.03
C LEU A 76 -21.63 2.22 -7.79
N ARG A 77 -21.21 2.29 -9.06
CA ARG A 77 -21.25 3.51 -9.89
C ARG A 77 -20.90 4.75 -9.07
N ILE A 78 -19.80 4.66 -8.32
CA ILE A 78 -19.43 5.70 -7.36
C ILE A 78 -19.08 6.96 -8.17
N THR A 79 -20.06 7.79 -8.43
CA THR A 79 -19.95 9.07 -9.17
C THR A 79 -19.41 10.20 -8.29
N ARG A 80 -19.21 9.95 -7.00
CA ARG A 80 -18.69 10.95 -6.07
C ARG A 80 -17.19 11.14 -6.28
N PRO A 81 -16.67 12.38 -6.20
CA PRO A 81 -15.23 12.63 -6.30
C PRO A 81 -14.44 11.79 -5.32
N VAL A 82 -13.16 11.52 -5.64
CA VAL A 82 -12.22 10.81 -4.78
C VAL A 82 -12.25 11.47 -3.40
N GLY A 83 -12.93 10.83 -2.48
CA GLY A 83 -13.28 11.41 -1.19
C GLY A 83 -12.59 10.71 -0.02
N LYS A 84 -13.04 11.03 1.19
CA LYS A 84 -12.50 10.49 2.45
C LYS A 84 -12.42 8.96 2.51
N VAL A 85 -13.32 8.25 1.80
CA VAL A 85 -13.32 6.77 1.77
C VAL A 85 -12.10 6.23 1.02
N VAL A 86 -11.77 6.81 -0.13
CA VAL A 86 -10.59 6.39 -0.92
C VAL A 86 -9.32 6.68 -0.12
N LEU A 87 -9.24 7.83 0.52
CA LEU A 87 -8.12 8.20 1.39
C LEU A 87 -7.97 7.22 2.57
N ALA A 88 -9.08 6.81 3.18
CA ALA A 88 -9.08 5.84 4.26
C ALA A 88 -8.61 4.45 3.77
N MET A 89 -9.11 4.00 2.61
CA MET A 89 -8.69 2.73 2.01
C MET A 89 -7.21 2.74 1.61
N ASP A 90 -6.72 3.85 1.04
CA ASP A 90 -5.30 4.03 0.74
C ASP A 90 -4.46 3.97 2.02
N THR A 91 -4.88 4.65 3.10
CA THR A 91 -4.18 4.62 4.38
C THR A 91 -4.12 3.22 4.99
N LEU A 92 -5.22 2.48 4.95
CA LEU A 92 -5.27 1.08 5.40
C LEU A 92 -4.36 0.20 4.54
N GLY A 93 -4.43 0.34 3.22
CA GLY A 93 -3.57 -0.36 2.27
C GLY A 93 -2.09 -0.13 2.56
N LEU A 94 -1.70 1.13 2.78
CA LEU A 94 -0.33 1.50 3.14
C LEU A 94 0.11 0.84 4.46
N ALA A 95 -0.70 0.93 5.51
CA ALA A 95 -0.37 0.36 6.81
C ALA A 95 -0.16 -1.16 6.73
N VAL A 96 -1.08 -1.86 6.06
CA VAL A 96 -1.00 -3.32 5.89
C VAL A 96 0.19 -3.70 5.00
N ALA A 97 0.43 -2.96 3.90
CA ALA A 97 1.52 -3.25 2.98
C ALA A 97 2.91 -3.00 3.60
N VAL A 98 3.09 -1.97 4.43
CA VAL A 98 4.35 -1.76 5.18
C VAL A 98 4.60 -2.93 6.10
N VAL A 99 3.61 -3.29 6.91
CA VAL A 99 3.72 -4.37 7.90
C VAL A 99 4.03 -5.70 7.22
N SER A 100 3.26 -6.08 6.19
CA SER A 100 3.52 -7.32 5.45
C SER A 100 4.87 -7.29 4.75
N GLY A 101 5.25 -6.14 4.19
CA GLY A 101 6.52 -5.94 3.50
C GLY A 101 7.72 -6.08 4.41
N VAL A 102 7.71 -5.47 5.60
CA VAL A 102 8.78 -5.61 6.61
C VAL A 102 8.85 -7.05 7.09
N GLN A 103 7.72 -7.62 7.50
CA GLN A 103 7.69 -8.98 8.02
C GLN A 103 8.18 -10.01 6.98
N TYR A 104 7.69 -9.91 5.74
CA TYR A 104 8.12 -10.79 4.66
C TYR A 104 9.63 -10.70 4.42
N SER A 105 10.18 -9.49 4.46
CA SER A 105 11.61 -9.26 4.26
C SER A 105 12.45 -9.87 5.39
N LEU A 106 12.02 -9.71 6.64
CA LEU A 106 12.69 -10.32 7.79
C LEU A 106 12.62 -11.86 7.75
N ASP A 107 11.47 -12.42 7.37
CA ASP A 107 11.29 -13.89 7.22
C ASP A 107 12.19 -14.47 6.10
N HIS A 108 12.63 -13.62 5.15
CA HIS A 108 13.60 -13.98 4.09
C HIS A 108 15.02 -13.47 4.39
N TYR A 109 15.36 -13.35 5.66
CA TYR A 109 16.71 -13.02 6.16
C TYR A 109 17.26 -11.67 5.67
N ALA A 110 16.42 -10.74 5.27
CA ALA A 110 16.88 -9.40 4.98
C ALA A 110 17.33 -8.69 6.27
N PRO A 111 18.44 -7.94 6.24
CA PRO A 111 18.83 -7.15 7.40
C PRO A 111 17.79 -6.08 7.71
N SER A 112 17.69 -5.68 8.97
CA SER A 112 16.64 -4.77 9.48
C SER A 112 16.48 -3.50 8.66
N TYR A 113 17.59 -2.87 8.25
CA TYR A 113 17.54 -1.66 7.41
C TYR A 113 16.92 -1.92 6.03
N ALA A 114 17.25 -3.07 5.43
CA ALA A 114 16.69 -3.45 4.13
C ALA A 114 15.19 -3.80 4.27
N ALA A 115 14.80 -4.46 5.35
CA ALA A 115 13.39 -4.76 5.64
C ALA A 115 12.56 -3.47 5.78
N VAL A 116 13.08 -2.42 6.42
CA VAL A 116 12.42 -1.10 6.48
C VAL A 116 12.25 -0.53 5.08
N ILE A 117 13.30 -0.50 4.26
CA ILE A 117 13.25 0.04 2.90
C ILE A 117 12.25 -0.74 2.03
N LEU A 118 12.32 -2.07 2.08
CA LEU A 118 11.43 -2.94 1.30
C LEU A 118 9.97 -2.86 1.76
N GLY A 119 9.73 -2.67 3.05
CA GLY A 119 8.39 -2.42 3.58
C GLY A 119 7.80 -1.12 3.05
N VAL A 120 8.55 -0.03 3.11
CA VAL A 120 8.14 1.27 2.56
C VAL A 120 7.94 1.16 1.05
N LEU A 121 8.88 0.56 0.31
CA LEU A 121 8.79 0.37 -1.13
C LEU A 121 7.55 -0.44 -1.51
N THR A 122 7.26 -1.51 -0.76
CA THR A 122 6.06 -2.34 -0.97
C THR A 122 4.78 -1.51 -0.90
N ALA A 123 4.71 -0.60 0.06
CA ALA A 123 3.52 0.22 0.26
C ALA A 123 3.37 1.34 -0.78
N VAL A 124 4.46 2.02 -1.14
CA VAL A 124 4.35 3.27 -1.92
C VAL A 124 4.46 3.07 -3.43
N ALA A 125 5.16 2.02 -3.90
CA ALA A 125 5.48 1.86 -5.32
C ALA A 125 4.23 1.72 -6.20
N GLY A 126 3.26 0.93 -5.75
CA GLY A 126 2.00 0.73 -6.49
C GLY A 126 1.18 2.01 -6.62
N GLY A 127 1.09 2.78 -5.53
CA GLY A 127 0.41 4.07 -5.52
C GLY A 127 1.08 5.11 -6.42
N LEU A 128 2.41 5.18 -6.37
CA LEU A 128 3.19 6.08 -7.23
C LEU A 128 2.99 5.75 -8.71
N LEU A 129 3.11 4.47 -9.07
CA LEU A 129 2.94 4.05 -10.47
C LEU A 129 1.50 4.27 -10.96
N ARG A 130 0.50 3.99 -10.12
CA ARG A 130 -0.91 4.33 -10.38
C ARG A 130 -1.08 5.81 -10.70
N ASP A 131 -0.54 6.68 -9.86
CA ASP A 131 -0.71 8.13 -9.99
C ASP A 131 -0.07 8.63 -11.30
N VAL A 132 1.13 8.14 -11.64
CA VAL A 132 1.80 8.46 -12.91
C VAL A 132 0.97 7.98 -14.11
N LEU A 133 0.49 6.74 -14.11
CA LEU A 133 -0.31 6.19 -15.21
C LEU A 133 -1.65 6.89 -15.36
N CYS A 134 -2.26 7.31 -14.26
CA CYS A 134 -3.51 8.07 -14.27
C CYS A 134 -3.31 9.58 -14.54
N GLN A 135 -2.09 10.04 -14.72
CA GLN A 135 -1.75 11.46 -14.87
C GLN A 135 -2.37 12.33 -13.75
N VAL A 136 -2.31 11.83 -12.52
CA VAL A 136 -2.61 12.59 -11.31
C VAL A 136 -1.32 12.99 -10.63
N GLU A 137 -1.34 14.13 -9.94
CA GLU A 137 -0.20 14.57 -9.16
C GLU A 137 0.06 13.54 -8.05
N PRO A 138 1.27 12.90 -8.00
CA PRO A 138 1.55 11.87 -7.01
C PRO A 138 1.48 12.45 -5.60
N VAL A 139 0.51 11.99 -4.82
CA VAL A 139 0.30 12.46 -3.44
C VAL A 139 1.53 12.23 -2.57
N LEU A 140 2.24 11.11 -2.81
CA LEU A 140 3.49 10.78 -2.14
C LEU A 140 4.55 11.89 -2.21
N LEU A 141 4.61 12.62 -3.35
CA LEU A 141 5.67 13.58 -3.63
C LEU A 141 5.30 15.02 -3.26
N HIS A 142 4.02 15.36 -3.13
CA HIS A 142 3.61 16.75 -3.15
C HIS A 142 2.80 17.23 -1.93
N ARG A 143 2.06 16.37 -1.26
CA ARG A 143 1.03 16.87 -0.32
C ARG A 143 0.99 16.21 1.05
N GLU A 144 1.69 15.12 1.27
CA GLU A 144 1.52 14.40 2.53
C GLU A 144 2.81 13.73 2.97
N THR A 145 2.91 13.53 4.28
CA THR A 145 4.02 12.79 4.89
C THR A 145 3.81 11.26 4.78
N ILE A 146 3.41 10.75 3.58
CA ILE A 146 3.16 9.32 3.37
C ILE A 146 4.43 8.52 3.63
N GLY A 147 5.52 8.91 2.97
CA GLY A 147 6.81 8.23 3.12
C GLY A 147 7.30 8.24 4.56
N THR A 148 7.14 9.36 5.28
CA THR A 148 7.53 9.45 6.70
C THR A 148 6.66 8.58 7.60
N ALA A 149 5.35 8.54 7.40
CA ALA A 149 4.45 7.67 8.17
C ALA A 149 4.79 6.19 7.95
N CYS A 150 5.01 5.78 6.70
CA CYS A 150 5.43 4.42 6.36
C CYS A 150 6.79 4.09 6.99
N THR A 151 7.77 5.00 6.92
CA THR A 151 9.10 4.79 7.49
C THR A 151 9.04 4.67 9.01
N VAL A 152 8.30 5.56 9.69
CA VAL A 152 8.13 5.49 11.15
C VAL A 152 7.48 4.16 11.55
N GLY A 153 6.42 3.74 10.87
CA GLY A 153 5.80 2.45 11.16
C GLY A 153 6.71 1.25 10.89
N ALA A 154 7.47 1.27 9.80
CA ALA A 154 8.45 0.22 9.50
C ALA A 154 9.56 0.15 10.56
N LEU A 155 10.06 1.29 11.02
CA LEU A 155 11.03 1.36 12.12
C LEU A 155 10.46 0.82 13.43
N VAL A 156 9.23 1.21 13.77
CA VAL A 156 8.54 0.68 14.96
C VAL A 156 8.42 -0.83 14.87
N TYR A 157 8.07 -1.39 13.71
CA TYR A 157 8.00 -2.84 13.51
C TYR A 157 9.33 -3.51 13.85
N VAL A 158 10.42 -3.07 13.24
CA VAL A 158 11.75 -3.66 13.41
C VAL A 158 12.28 -3.51 14.85
N LEU A 159 11.94 -2.41 15.52
CA LEU A 159 12.35 -2.18 16.92
C LEU A 159 11.60 -3.08 17.92
N ILE A 160 10.35 -3.40 17.63
CA ILE A 160 9.50 -4.21 18.52
C ILE A 160 9.60 -5.71 18.18
N GLU A 161 9.89 -6.07 16.94
CA GLU A 161 9.97 -7.46 16.48
C GLU A 161 10.85 -8.37 17.37
N PRO A 162 12.05 -7.94 17.86
CA PRO A 162 12.88 -8.78 18.72
C PRO A 162 12.29 -9.01 20.12
N THR A 163 11.19 -8.37 20.47
CA THR A 163 10.52 -8.57 21.77
C THR A 163 9.74 -9.88 21.79
N SER A 164 9.37 -10.36 22.97
CA SER A 164 8.56 -11.58 23.16
C SER A 164 7.08 -11.42 22.75
N LEU A 165 6.74 -10.34 22.04
CA LEU A 165 5.37 -10.09 21.57
C LEU A 165 5.03 -10.99 20.37
N PRO A 166 3.79 -11.49 20.28
CA PRO A 166 3.37 -12.24 19.11
C PRO A 166 3.37 -11.34 17.86
N ASN A 167 3.78 -11.89 16.70
CA ASN A 167 3.89 -11.16 15.44
C ASN A 167 2.62 -10.37 15.08
N GLY A 168 1.44 -10.88 15.47
CA GLY A 168 0.18 -10.16 15.28
C GLY A 168 0.08 -8.86 16.07
N ALA A 169 0.61 -8.84 17.31
CA ALA A 169 0.63 -7.62 18.12
C ALA A 169 1.61 -6.59 17.55
N VAL A 170 2.81 -7.03 17.13
CA VAL A 170 3.80 -6.18 16.46
C VAL A 170 3.19 -5.54 15.21
N ALA A 171 2.50 -6.34 14.39
CA ALA A 171 1.82 -5.90 13.19
C ALA A 171 0.73 -4.85 13.49
N LEU A 172 -0.09 -5.08 14.50
CA LEU A 172 -1.15 -4.16 14.90
C LEU A 172 -0.60 -2.83 15.43
N ILE A 173 0.42 -2.87 16.28
CA ILE A 173 1.05 -1.67 16.84
C ILE A 173 1.66 -0.82 15.71
N SER A 174 2.47 -1.45 14.85
CA SER A 174 3.11 -0.79 13.73
C SER A 174 2.07 -0.19 12.75
N GLY A 175 1.06 -0.96 12.38
CA GLY A 175 -0.03 -0.49 11.52
C GLY A 175 -0.82 0.67 12.14
N ALA A 176 -1.12 0.60 13.44
CA ALA A 176 -1.78 1.67 14.17
C ALA A 176 -0.94 2.97 14.18
N VAL A 177 0.37 2.87 14.35
CA VAL A 177 1.29 4.03 14.28
C VAL A 177 1.23 4.68 12.91
N ILE A 178 1.25 3.90 11.82
CA ILE A 178 1.14 4.44 10.45
C ILE A 178 -0.19 5.20 10.27
N ILE A 179 -1.30 4.60 10.69
CA ILE A 179 -2.63 5.20 10.57
C ILE A 179 -2.72 6.48 11.40
N LEU A 180 -2.18 6.48 12.61
CA LEU A 180 -2.18 7.65 13.49
C LEU A 180 -1.34 8.79 12.91
N VAL A 181 -0.08 8.53 12.55
CA VAL A 181 0.82 9.54 11.98
C VAL A 181 0.20 10.14 10.72
N ARG A 182 -0.33 9.30 9.81
CA ARG A 182 -0.96 9.77 8.58
C ARG A 182 -2.24 10.57 8.87
N SER A 183 -3.09 10.09 9.78
CA SER A 183 -4.33 10.79 10.14
C SER A 183 -4.08 12.17 10.75
N VAL A 184 -3.07 12.28 11.61
CA VAL A 184 -2.65 13.56 12.19
C VAL A 184 -2.08 14.48 11.12
N SER A 185 -1.20 13.94 10.26
CA SER A 185 -0.58 14.69 9.17
C SER A 185 -1.63 15.29 8.21
N ILE A 186 -2.63 14.48 7.82
CA ILE A 186 -3.73 14.94 6.96
C ILE A 186 -4.56 16.04 7.65
N LYS A 187 -4.89 15.86 8.94
CA LYS A 187 -5.69 16.84 9.68
C LYS A 187 -4.96 18.17 9.90
N GLN A 188 -3.66 18.12 10.11
CA GLN A 188 -2.84 19.31 10.39
C GLN A 188 -2.22 19.91 9.14
N GLY A 189 -2.40 19.27 7.96
CA GLY A 189 -1.83 19.75 6.71
C GLY A 189 -0.28 19.75 6.72
N TRP A 190 0.33 18.80 7.41
CA TRP A 190 1.79 18.71 7.49
C TRP A 190 2.38 18.38 6.11
N ASN A 191 3.29 19.23 5.69
CA ASN A 191 4.11 19.02 4.50
C ASN A 191 5.59 19.13 4.88
N LEU A 192 6.42 18.33 4.23
CA LEU A 192 7.85 18.49 4.36
C LEU A 192 8.29 19.81 3.70
N PRO A 193 9.32 20.49 4.26
CA PRO A 193 9.84 21.72 3.67
C PRO A 193 10.33 21.45 2.24
N LYS A 194 9.91 22.33 1.31
CA LYS A 194 10.36 22.27 -0.08
C LYS A 194 11.74 22.92 -0.18
N VAL A 195 12.65 22.27 -0.91
CA VAL A 195 13.90 22.88 -1.30
C VAL A 195 13.57 24.01 -2.30
N LYS A 196 14.04 25.23 -2.00
CA LYS A 196 13.91 26.39 -2.88
C LYS A 196 14.87 26.29 -4.04
#